data_14a36d3eba6abf3c32f2e093be8cda7e
#
_entry.id   14a36d3eba6abf3c32f2e093be8cda7e
#
_cell.length_a   1.000
_cell.length_b   1.000
_cell.length_c   1.000
_cell.angle_alpha   90.00
_cell.angle_beta   90.00
_cell.angle_gamma   90.00
#
_symmetry.space_group_name_H-M   'P 1'
#
loop_
_entity.id
_entity.type
_entity.pdbx_description
1 polymer ?
#
loop_
_entity_poly.entity_id
_entity_poly.type
_entity_poly.pdbx_seq_one_letter_code
_entity_poly.pdbx_strand_id
1 'polypeptide(L)'
;MVRSRTISISVNRKTGDTFDAVLNCPPKMMPDAIMTLDGWWSFSTPRGIAKLKFKENKSFGILDHMFIDSESKWDVPMRVISNGNEYEIIITLIKPDELTDEQFNERMFEIDRVFVNMKKIIEL
;
A
#
# COMPACT_ATOMS: atom_id res chain seq x y z
N MET A 1 21.09 7.23 10.19
CA MET A 1 19.80 7.94 10.25
C MET A 1 18.75 7.15 9.51
N VAL A 2 17.60 6.92 10.12
CA VAL A 2 16.47 6.29 9.45
C VAL A 2 15.77 7.32 8.58
N ARG A 3 15.52 6.99 7.32
CA ARG A 3 14.76 7.85 6.40
C ARG A 3 13.35 7.31 6.29
N SER A 4 12.38 8.21 6.28
CA SER A 4 10.99 7.87 6.12
C SER A 4 10.27 8.93 5.30
N ARG A 5 9.13 8.55 4.74
CA ARG A 5 8.22 9.46 4.03
C ARG A 5 6.79 9.11 4.39
N THR A 6 6.00 10.11 4.75
CA THR A 6 4.58 9.95 4.98
C THR A 6 3.81 10.59 3.83
N ILE A 7 2.85 9.85 3.28
CA ILE A 7 2.00 10.29 2.17
C ILE A 7 0.56 10.25 2.63
N SER A 8 -0.18 11.30 2.31
CA SER A 8 -1.60 11.41 2.57
C SER A 8 -2.35 11.54 1.24
N ILE A 9 -3.42 10.76 1.08
CA ILE A 9 -4.24 10.76 -0.11
C ILE A 9 -5.69 10.96 0.31
N SER A 10 -6.33 12.01 -0.23
CA SER A 10 -7.77 12.23 -0.04
C SER A 10 -8.53 11.41 -1.08
N VAL A 11 -9.50 10.64 -0.64
CA VAL A 11 -10.33 9.79 -1.49
C VAL A 11 -11.78 10.17 -1.31
N ASN A 12 -12.43 10.52 -2.42
CA ASN A 12 -13.86 10.76 -2.47
C ASN A 12 -14.56 9.50 -2.93
N ARG A 13 -15.27 8.83 -2.00
CA ARG A 13 -16.02 7.63 -2.29
C ARG A 13 -17.43 7.77 -1.69
N LYS A 14 -18.41 7.92 -2.57
CA LYS A 14 -19.79 8.18 -2.18
C LYS A 14 -20.51 6.97 -1.59
N THR A 15 -20.16 5.77 -2.04
CA THR A 15 -20.80 4.54 -1.62
C THR A 15 -19.73 3.50 -1.31
N GLY A 16 -20.06 2.63 -0.37
CA GLY A 16 -19.17 1.56 0.05
C GLY A 16 -18.17 2.03 1.08
N ASP A 17 -17.27 1.15 1.41
CA ASP A 17 -16.29 1.32 2.47
C ASP A 17 -14.90 1.48 1.85
N THR A 18 -14.28 2.63 2.05
CA THR A 18 -12.92 2.89 1.55
C THR A 18 -11.92 1.89 2.14
N PHE A 19 -12.10 1.50 3.39
CA PHE A 19 -11.25 0.49 4.01
C PHE A 19 -11.29 -0.83 3.22
N ASP A 20 -12.50 -1.33 2.94
CA ASP A 20 -12.65 -2.59 2.19
C ASP A 20 -12.14 -2.44 0.76
N ALA A 21 -12.31 -1.28 0.15
CA ALA A 21 -11.83 -1.02 -1.20
C ALA A 21 -10.29 -1.08 -1.26
N VAL A 22 -9.61 -0.54 -0.26
CA VAL A 22 -8.14 -0.62 -0.18
C VAL A 22 -7.69 -2.05 0.10
N LEU A 23 -8.33 -2.72 1.04
CA LEU A 23 -8.01 -4.10 1.42
C LEU A 23 -8.10 -5.04 0.22
N ASN A 24 -9.05 -4.82 -0.67
CA ASN A 24 -9.34 -5.68 -1.82
C ASN A 24 -8.78 -5.13 -3.14
N CYS A 25 -7.96 -4.08 -3.12
CA CYS A 25 -7.45 -3.48 -4.34
C CYS A 25 -6.30 -4.25 -5.04
N PRO A 26 -5.50 -5.12 -4.39
CA PRO A 26 -4.36 -5.75 -5.06
C PRO A 26 -4.66 -6.38 -6.41
N PRO A 27 -5.71 -7.22 -6.60
CA PRO A 27 -5.97 -7.80 -7.92
C PRO A 27 -6.42 -6.77 -8.96
N LYS A 28 -6.91 -5.61 -8.54
CA LYS A 28 -7.28 -4.53 -9.45
C LYS A 28 -6.06 -3.70 -9.88
N MET A 29 -5.04 -3.67 -9.05
CA MET A 29 -3.78 -2.95 -9.33
C MET A 29 -2.77 -3.84 -10.05
N MET A 30 -2.71 -5.12 -9.67
CA MET A 30 -1.81 -6.12 -10.23
C MET A 30 -2.65 -7.29 -10.75
N PRO A 31 -2.89 -7.36 -12.08
CA PRO A 31 -3.82 -8.36 -12.65
C PRO A 31 -3.45 -9.82 -12.37
N ASP A 32 -2.18 -10.12 -12.14
CA ASP A 32 -1.72 -11.47 -11.79
C ASP A 32 -1.69 -11.76 -10.30
N ALA A 33 -2.18 -10.83 -9.47
CA ALA A 33 -2.18 -11.02 -8.02
C ALA A 33 -3.08 -12.19 -7.61
N ILE A 34 -2.53 -13.09 -6.82
CA ILE A 34 -3.24 -14.23 -6.25
C ILE A 34 -3.02 -14.28 -4.74
N MET A 35 -4.06 -14.69 -4.02
CA MET A 35 -3.98 -14.91 -2.57
C MET A 35 -3.47 -16.31 -2.30
N THR A 36 -2.40 -16.43 -1.52
CA THR A 36 -1.88 -17.72 -1.08
C THR A 36 -2.64 -18.22 0.14
N LEU A 37 -2.46 -19.49 0.49
CA LEU A 37 -3.17 -20.11 1.62
C LEU A 37 -2.83 -19.46 2.96
N ASP A 38 -1.65 -18.89 3.09
CA ASP A 38 -1.18 -18.24 4.33
C ASP A 38 -1.50 -16.73 4.36
N GLY A 39 -2.33 -16.25 3.42
CA GLY A 39 -2.85 -14.89 3.45
C GLY A 39 -1.99 -13.84 2.77
N TRP A 40 -1.02 -14.24 1.97
CA TRP A 40 -0.20 -13.32 1.20
C TRP A 40 -0.79 -13.09 -0.20
N TRP A 41 -0.83 -11.85 -0.63
CA TRP A 41 -0.96 -11.53 -2.05
C TRP A 41 0.40 -11.76 -2.71
N SER A 42 0.42 -12.47 -3.83
CA SER A 42 1.64 -12.71 -4.63
C SER A 42 1.42 -12.18 -6.03
N PHE A 43 2.36 -11.44 -6.56
CA PHE A 43 2.25 -10.81 -7.88
C PHE A 43 3.62 -10.52 -8.49
N SER A 44 3.65 -10.32 -9.80
CA SER A 44 4.88 -10.00 -10.53
C SER A 44 5.19 -8.52 -10.50
N THR A 45 6.48 -8.20 -10.39
CA THR A 45 7.01 -6.84 -10.53
C THR A 45 8.20 -6.88 -11.48
N PRO A 46 8.72 -5.72 -11.94
CA PRO A 46 9.96 -5.71 -12.73
C PRO A 46 11.16 -6.33 -12.01
N ARG A 47 11.10 -6.46 -10.68
CA ARG A 47 12.15 -7.08 -9.86
C ARG A 47 11.91 -8.55 -9.56
N GLY A 48 10.85 -9.16 -10.15
CA GLY A 48 10.44 -10.52 -9.89
C GLY A 48 9.19 -10.58 -9.02
N ILE A 49 8.96 -11.72 -8.39
CA ILE A 49 7.78 -11.94 -7.56
C ILE A 49 7.89 -11.12 -6.29
N ALA A 50 6.79 -10.42 -5.97
CA ALA A 50 6.64 -9.71 -4.69
C ALA A 50 5.45 -10.26 -3.93
N LYS A 51 5.44 -10.03 -2.62
CA LYS A 51 4.38 -10.47 -1.71
C LYS A 51 3.94 -9.33 -0.81
N LEU A 52 2.64 -9.29 -0.52
CA LEU A 52 2.06 -8.31 0.38
C LEU A 52 1.05 -8.99 1.30
N LYS A 53 1.13 -8.69 2.60
CA LYS A 53 0.17 -9.21 3.57
C LYS A 53 -0.33 -8.10 4.48
N PHE A 54 -1.65 -7.91 4.53
CA PHE A 54 -2.28 -6.96 5.43
C PHE A 54 -2.40 -7.52 6.84
N LYS A 55 -2.15 -6.64 7.82
CA LYS A 55 -2.45 -6.85 9.24
C LYS A 55 -3.58 -5.88 9.59
N GLU A 56 -4.78 -6.23 9.17
CA GLU A 56 -5.91 -5.32 9.21
C GLU A 56 -6.59 -5.24 10.57
N ASN A 57 -7.10 -4.05 10.89
CA ASN A 57 -8.05 -3.85 11.98
C ASN A 57 -9.05 -2.79 11.55
N LYS A 58 -10.20 -3.23 11.09
CA LYS A 58 -11.22 -2.35 10.52
C LYS A 58 -11.76 -1.36 11.55
N SER A 59 -11.92 -1.78 12.80
CA SER A 59 -12.45 -0.93 13.86
C SER A 59 -11.63 0.34 14.08
N PHE A 60 -10.31 0.26 13.86
CA PHE A 60 -9.41 1.39 14.01
C PHE A 60 -8.90 1.95 12.69
N GLY A 61 -9.40 1.47 11.57
CA GLY A 61 -8.94 1.92 10.24
C GLY A 61 -7.51 1.53 9.94
N ILE A 62 -7.02 0.44 10.53
CA ILE A 62 -5.63 0.00 10.39
C ILE A 62 -5.50 -0.95 9.20
N LEU A 63 -4.64 -0.59 8.25
CA LEU A 63 -4.27 -1.40 7.10
C LEU A 63 -2.75 -1.58 7.01
N ASP A 64 -2.11 -1.70 8.15
CA ASP A 64 -0.68 -1.99 8.20
C ASP A 64 -0.40 -3.25 7.38
N HIS A 65 0.72 -3.27 6.69
CA HIS A 65 1.06 -4.42 5.87
C HIS A 65 2.56 -4.61 5.77
N MET A 66 2.93 -5.83 5.40
CA MET A 66 4.29 -6.19 5.03
C MET A 66 4.36 -6.32 3.52
N PHE A 67 5.44 -5.81 2.94
CA PHE A 67 5.75 -5.98 1.53
C PHE A 67 7.15 -6.56 1.42
N ILE A 68 7.30 -7.60 0.62
CA ILE A 68 8.58 -8.29 0.42
C ILE A 68 8.81 -8.47 -1.07
N ASP A 69 9.97 -8.04 -1.56
CA ASP A 69 10.42 -8.34 -2.91
C ASP A 69 11.85 -8.91 -2.89
N SER A 70 12.47 -9.04 -4.07
CA SER A 70 13.80 -9.64 -4.18
C SER A 70 14.90 -8.81 -3.50
N GLU A 71 14.65 -7.52 -3.26
CA GLU A 71 15.68 -6.60 -2.74
C GLU A 71 15.45 -6.17 -1.31
N SER A 72 14.21 -6.24 -0.81
CA SER A 72 13.88 -5.57 0.45
C SER A 72 12.63 -6.14 1.12
N LYS A 73 12.54 -5.88 2.42
CA LYS A 73 11.39 -6.19 3.24
C LYS A 73 10.92 -4.91 3.93
N TRP A 74 9.63 -4.62 3.82
CA TRP A 74 9.02 -3.40 4.33
C TRP A 74 7.93 -3.71 5.33
N ASP A 75 7.93 -2.97 6.44
CA ASP A 75 6.77 -2.87 7.33
C ASP A 75 6.16 -1.49 7.09
N VAL A 76 4.90 -1.47 6.64
CA VAL A 76 4.25 -0.24 6.18
C VAL A 76 3.05 0.07 7.06
N PRO A 77 3.14 1.06 7.95
CA PRO A 77 1.96 1.59 8.64
C PRO A 77 1.05 2.30 7.65
N MET A 78 -0.24 1.96 7.70
CA MET A 78 -1.26 2.61 6.87
C MET A 78 -2.56 2.76 7.64
N ARG A 79 -3.21 3.90 7.45
CA ARG A 79 -4.47 4.23 8.12
C ARG A 79 -5.47 4.78 7.12
N VAL A 80 -6.75 4.44 7.34
CA VAL A 80 -7.88 5.04 6.64
C VAL A 80 -8.67 5.82 7.66
N ILE A 81 -8.78 7.14 7.49
CA ILE A 81 -9.37 8.05 8.44
C ILE A 81 -10.53 8.80 7.76
N SER A 82 -11.69 8.85 8.41
CA SER A 82 -12.82 9.63 7.93
C SER A 82 -12.54 11.13 8.07
N ASN A 83 -12.89 11.90 7.04
CA ASN A 83 -12.71 13.34 7.01
C ASN A 83 -13.93 13.97 6.31
N GLY A 84 -15.01 14.19 7.05
CA GLY A 84 -16.25 14.70 6.49
C GLY A 84 -16.86 13.71 5.47
N ASN A 85 -17.03 14.15 4.23
CA ASN A 85 -17.56 13.32 3.14
C ASN A 85 -16.46 12.56 2.40
N GLU A 86 -15.21 12.69 2.83
CA GLU A 86 -14.05 12.06 2.23
C GLU A 86 -13.35 11.16 3.23
N TYR A 87 -12.39 10.42 2.73
CA TYR A 87 -11.46 9.64 3.55
C TYR A 87 -10.03 10.03 3.24
N GLU A 88 -9.19 10.00 4.27
CA GLU A 88 -7.74 10.15 4.12
C GLU A 88 -7.09 8.80 4.27
N ILE A 89 -6.22 8.45 3.32
CA ILE A 89 -5.36 7.28 3.44
C ILE A 89 -3.97 7.80 3.76
N ILE A 90 -3.43 7.42 4.91
CA ILE A 90 -2.14 7.90 5.39
C ILE A 90 -1.19 6.71 5.44
N ILE A 91 -0.05 6.84 4.78
CA ILE A 91 0.93 5.77 4.64
C ILE A 91 2.29 6.30 5.06
N THR A 92 3.01 5.55 5.91
CA THR A 92 4.39 5.87 6.25
C THR A 92 5.31 4.81 5.68
N LEU A 93 6.29 5.24 4.91
CA LEU A 93 7.28 4.39 4.28
C LEU A 93 8.62 4.61 4.98
N ILE A 94 9.09 3.58 5.67
CA ILE A 94 10.36 3.61 6.40
C ILE A 94 11.40 2.88 5.57
N LYS A 95 12.51 3.54 5.30
CA LYS A 95 13.57 2.96 4.47
C LYS A 95 14.08 1.67 5.10
N PRO A 96 14.00 0.52 4.40
CA PRO A 96 14.61 -0.72 4.87
C PRO A 96 16.15 -0.62 4.89
N ASP A 97 16.77 -1.34 5.80
CA ASP A 97 18.23 -1.36 5.90
C ASP A 97 18.90 -1.94 4.64
N GLU A 98 18.20 -2.82 3.91
CA GLU A 98 18.70 -3.45 2.69
C GLU A 98 18.89 -2.48 1.53
N LEU A 99 18.20 -1.34 1.57
CA LEU A 99 18.27 -0.35 0.48
C LEU A 99 19.21 0.80 0.80
N THR A 100 19.91 1.29 -0.22
CA THR A 100 20.64 2.54 -0.13
C THR A 100 19.66 3.72 -0.16
N ASP A 101 20.12 4.91 0.22
CA ASP A 101 19.32 6.14 0.12
C ASP A 101 18.85 6.39 -1.31
N GLU A 102 19.72 6.14 -2.28
CA GLU A 102 19.39 6.31 -3.69
C GLU A 102 18.29 5.34 -4.13
N GLN A 103 18.40 4.07 -3.74
CA GLN A 103 17.38 3.06 -4.03
C GLN A 103 16.05 3.43 -3.37
N PHE A 104 16.08 3.91 -2.13
CA PHE A 104 14.88 4.37 -1.45
C PHE A 104 14.20 5.51 -2.22
N ASN A 105 14.97 6.50 -2.67
CA ASN A 105 14.43 7.61 -3.45
C ASN A 105 13.79 7.14 -4.77
N GLU A 106 14.41 6.19 -5.45
CA GLU A 106 13.83 5.58 -6.66
C GLU A 106 12.50 4.90 -6.37
N ARG A 107 12.44 4.15 -5.25
CA ARG A 107 11.18 3.51 -4.80
C ARG A 107 10.09 4.53 -4.52
N MET A 108 10.44 5.71 -3.99
CA MET A 108 9.44 6.76 -3.71
C MET A 108 8.81 7.29 -4.99
N PHE A 109 9.54 7.39 -6.09
CA PHE A 109 8.95 7.76 -7.38
C PHE A 109 7.95 6.70 -7.87
N GLU A 110 8.27 5.42 -7.72
CA GLU A 110 7.36 4.33 -8.07
C GLU A 110 6.11 4.35 -7.20
N ILE A 111 6.27 4.59 -5.91
CA ILE A 111 5.17 4.65 -4.94
C ILE A 111 4.19 5.78 -5.28
N ASP A 112 4.68 6.93 -5.70
CA ASP A 112 3.80 8.03 -6.11
C ASP A 112 2.86 7.59 -7.23
N ARG A 113 3.35 6.82 -8.20
CA ARG A 113 2.53 6.28 -9.29
C ARG A 113 1.53 5.25 -8.81
N VAL A 114 1.97 4.38 -7.91
CA VAL A 114 1.10 3.35 -7.30
C VAL A 114 -0.08 4.01 -6.61
N PHE A 115 0.14 5.06 -5.84
CA PHE A 115 -0.93 5.73 -5.10
C PHE A 115 -1.87 6.53 -6.00
N VAL A 116 -1.37 7.15 -7.06
CA VAL A 116 -2.24 7.78 -8.06
C VAL A 116 -3.18 6.75 -8.68
N ASN A 117 -2.65 5.58 -9.03
CA ASN A 117 -3.45 4.49 -9.60
C ASN A 117 -4.45 3.93 -8.59
N MET A 118 -4.03 3.73 -7.35
CA MET A 118 -4.90 3.26 -6.27
C MET A 118 -6.08 4.20 -6.05
N LYS A 119 -5.82 5.51 -6.02
CA LYS A 119 -6.88 6.50 -5.87
C LYS A 119 -7.92 6.39 -6.98
N LYS A 120 -7.49 6.25 -8.23
CA LYS A 120 -8.40 6.07 -9.36
C LYS A 120 -9.27 4.83 -9.22
N ILE A 121 -8.68 3.73 -8.78
CA ILE A 121 -9.38 2.46 -8.60
C ILE A 121 -10.41 2.57 -7.47
N ILE A 122 -10.05 3.19 -6.37
CA ILE A 122 -10.93 3.31 -5.19
C ILE A 122 -12.09 4.26 -5.47
N GLU A 123 -11.87 5.31 -6.24
CA GLU A 123 -12.91 6.32 -6.57
C GLU A 123 -13.88 5.87 -7.66
N LEU A 124 -13.61 4.76 -8.33
CA LEU A 124 -14.57 4.19 -9.25
C LEU A 124 -15.80 3.69 -8.50
#